data_21ce189f76908a7132fcae7bb45ce2f2
#
_entry.id   21ce189f76908a7132fcae7bb45ce2f2
#
_cell.length_a   1.000
_cell.length_b   1.000
_cell.length_c   1.000
_cell.angle_alpha   90.00
_cell.angle_beta   90.00
_cell.angle_gamma   90.00
#
_symmetry.space_group_name_H-M   'P 1'
#
loop_
_entity.id
_entity.type
_entity.pdbx_description
1 polymer ?
#
loop_
_entity_poly.entity_id
_entity_poly.type
_entity_poly.pdbx_seq_one_letter_code
_entity_poly.pdbx_strand_id
1 'polypeptide(L)'
;MQALFAPEGIHFAYGRIPMGANDFARDYYTCNDTAGDFEMRHFTIERDKQAMIPYVKAALKQNPELRLWTSPWTPPVWMKATRHYATAPGDHNDFTKENEVEGDHLIQQPEYLKAYALYQSKFVEAYRKEGINISLL
;
A
#
# COMPACT_ATOMS: atom_id res chain seq x y z
N MET A 1 15.66 -16.02 2.30
CA MET A 1 16.18 -14.84 1.56
C MET A 1 17.16 -15.27 0.46
N GLN A 2 18.24 -16.04 0.77
CA GLN A 2 19.23 -16.46 -0.23
C GLN A 2 18.60 -17.16 -1.44
N ALA A 3 17.76 -18.19 -1.23
CA ALA A 3 17.11 -18.93 -2.32
C ALA A 3 16.29 -18.04 -3.30
N LEU A 4 15.79 -16.90 -2.83
CA LEU A 4 14.94 -16.01 -3.64
C LEU A 4 15.73 -14.86 -4.29
N PHE A 5 16.69 -14.29 -3.58
CA PHE A 5 17.30 -13.03 -3.97
C PHE A 5 18.80 -13.09 -4.22
N ALA A 6 19.54 -14.06 -3.67
CA ALA A 6 20.98 -14.17 -3.91
C ALA A 6 21.29 -14.66 -5.35
N PRO A 7 22.47 -14.33 -5.89
CA PRO A 7 22.86 -14.72 -7.24
C PRO A 7 22.84 -16.24 -7.50
N GLU A 8 23.10 -17.04 -6.48
CA GLU A 8 23.07 -18.52 -6.54
C GLU A 8 21.64 -19.12 -6.43
N GLY A 9 20.62 -18.28 -6.15
CA GLY A 9 19.22 -18.66 -6.05
C GLY A 9 18.42 -18.29 -7.30
N ILE A 10 17.11 -18.02 -7.13
CA ILE A 10 16.23 -17.57 -8.22
C ILE A 10 16.64 -16.18 -8.72
N HIS A 11 17.24 -15.37 -7.86
CA HIS A 11 17.74 -14.03 -8.14
C HIS A 11 16.65 -13.10 -8.71
N PHE A 12 15.52 -12.94 -8.01
CA PHE A 12 14.46 -12.04 -8.43
C PHE A 12 14.99 -10.63 -8.68
N ALA A 13 14.69 -10.10 -9.87
CA ALA A 13 15.08 -8.75 -10.30
C ALA A 13 14.06 -7.68 -9.92
N TYR A 14 12.82 -8.07 -9.63
CA TYR A 14 11.72 -7.16 -9.30
C TYR A 14 10.96 -7.63 -8.07
N GLY A 15 10.52 -6.68 -7.25
CA GLY A 15 9.64 -6.92 -6.11
C GLY A 15 8.52 -5.90 -6.04
N ARG A 16 7.31 -6.34 -5.66
CA ARG A 16 6.16 -5.47 -5.40
C ARG A 16 5.96 -5.29 -3.90
N ILE A 17 5.82 -4.04 -3.47
CA ILE A 17 5.45 -3.67 -2.11
C ILE A 17 4.00 -3.22 -2.13
N PRO A 18 3.07 -3.86 -1.40
CA PRO A 18 1.71 -3.36 -1.27
C PRO A 18 1.70 -2.07 -0.46
N MET A 19 0.88 -1.11 -0.86
CA MET A 19 0.63 0.11 -0.11
C MET A 19 -0.64 -0.09 0.73
N GLY A 20 -0.45 -0.36 2.03
CA GLY A 20 -1.50 -0.79 2.94
C GLY A 20 -1.71 -2.31 2.92
N ALA A 21 -2.84 -2.76 3.46
CA ALA A 21 -3.19 -4.17 3.51
C ALA A 21 -3.32 -4.81 2.13
N ASN A 22 -3.10 -6.12 2.07
CA ASN A 22 -3.30 -6.97 0.90
C ASN A 22 -3.94 -8.30 1.33
N ASP A 23 -4.06 -9.29 0.42
CA ASP A 23 -4.66 -10.61 0.69
C ASP A 23 -4.00 -11.39 1.84
N PHE A 24 -2.76 -11.08 2.17
CA PHE A 24 -2.00 -11.73 3.25
C PHE A 24 -1.99 -10.91 4.54
N ALA A 25 -2.64 -9.76 4.58
CA ALA A 25 -2.74 -8.95 5.77
C ALA A 25 -3.70 -9.60 6.79
N ARG A 26 -3.42 -9.42 8.08
CA ARG A 26 -4.25 -9.97 9.16
C ARG A 26 -5.55 -9.20 9.35
N ASP A 27 -5.57 -7.95 8.95
CA ASP A 27 -6.68 -7.01 9.09
C ASP A 27 -6.60 -5.92 8.02
N TYR A 28 -7.70 -5.21 7.81
CA TYR A 28 -7.74 -4.07 6.92
C TYR A 28 -7.01 -2.88 7.53
N TYR A 29 -6.16 -2.23 6.75
CA TYR A 29 -5.55 -0.96 7.10
C TYR A 29 -5.07 -0.22 5.85
N THR A 30 -4.96 1.09 5.97
CA THR A 30 -4.23 1.92 5.01
C THR A 30 -3.15 2.73 5.75
N CYS A 31 -2.35 3.47 5.03
CA CYS A 31 -1.35 4.33 5.67
C CYS A 31 -1.94 5.64 6.22
N ASN A 32 -3.24 5.88 6.01
CA ASN A 32 -3.96 7.00 6.62
C ASN A 32 -5.45 6.69 6.73
N ASP A 33 -5.88 6.19 7.88
CA ASP A 33 -7.27 5.85 8.16
C ASP A 33 -8.06 7.00 8.84
N THR A 34 -7.43 8.19 8.98
CA THR A 34 -8.06 9.37 9.57
C THR A 34 -8.94 10.08 8.53
N ALA A 35 -10.26 10.00 8.74
CA ALA A 35 -11.23 10.61 7.82
C ALA A 35 -11.04 12.13 7.71
N GLY A 36 -11.03 12.62 6.46
CA GLY A 36 -10.91 14.05 6.17
C GLY A 36 -9.50 14.63 6.31
N ASP A 37 -8.49 13.79 6.54
CA ASP A 37 -7.09 14.24 6.59
C ASP A 37 -6.50 14.44 5.20
N PHE A 38 -7.02 15.40 4.45
CA PHE A 38 -6.58 15.71 3.08
C PHE A 38 -5.10 16.12 2.97
N GLU A 39 -4.52 16.62 4.06
CA GLU A 39 -3.10 17.00 4.11
C GLU A 39 -2.18 15.86 4.56
N MET A 40 -2.73 14.65 4.78
CA MET A 40 -1.96 13.48 5.20
C MET A 40 -1.11 13.72 6.46
N ARG A 41 -1.63 14.44 7.44
CA ARG A 41 -0.92 14.73 8.71
C ARG A 41 -0.75 13.49 9.57
N HIS A 42 -1.71 12.54 9.48
CA HIS A 42 -1.74 11.27 10.21
C HIS A 42 -1.23 10.10 9.37
N PHE A 43 -0.62 10.39 8.20
CA PHE A 43 -0.01 9.36 7.38
C PHE A 43 1.11 8.64 8.14
N THR A 44 1.11 7.30 8.11
CA THR A 44 2.11 6.49 8.80
C THR A 44 2.38 5.16 8.09
N ILE A 45 3.63 4.69 8.16
CA ILE A 45 4.08 3.36 7.74
C ILE A 45 4.55 2.50 8.92
N GLU A 46 4.13 2.84 10.15
CA GLU A 46 4.61 2.14 11.35
C GLU A 46 4.28 0.64 11.34
N ARG A 47 3.18 0.23 10.70
CA ARG A 47 2.85 -1.20 10.52
C ARG A 47 3.87 -1.90 9.63
N ASP A 48 4.31 -1.25 8.58
CA ASP A 48 5.27 -1.83 7.63
C ASP A 48 6.66 -2.02 8.28
N LYS A 49 6.99 -1.18 9.27
CA LYS A 49 8.24 -1.31 10.03
C LYS A 49 8.33 -2.59 10.86
N GLN A 50 7.20 -3.23 11.15
CA GLN A 50 7.18 -4.46 11.94
C GLN A 50 7.61 -5.70 11.14
N ALA A 51 7.33 -5.75 9.84
CA ALA A 51 7.60 -6.92 9.01
C ALA A 51 8.07 -6.56 7.59
N MET A 52 7.31 -5.74 6.86
CA MET A 52 7.57 -5.47 5.43
C MET A 52 8.93 -4.81 5.21
N ILE A 53 9.23 -3.73 5.93
CA ILE A 53 10.50 -3.01 5.79
C ILE A 53 11.70 -3.88 6.15
N PRO A 54 11.72 -4.62 7.28
CA PRO A 54 12.79 -5.58 7.57
C PRO A 54 12.97 -6.65 6.48
N TYR A 55 11.86 -7.18 5.95
CA TYR A 55 11.91 -8.17 4.86
C TYR A 55 12.54 -7.58 3.59
N VAL A 56 12.10 -6.39 3.17
CA VAL A 56 12.63 -5.70 1.98
C VAL A 56 14.11 -5.37 2.14
N LYS A 57 14.52 -4.86 3.31
CA LYS A 57 15.95 -4.60 3.61
C LYS A 57 16.78 -5.88 3.56
N ALA A 58 16.24 -7.00 4.03
CA ALA A 58 16.92 -8.30 3.95
C ALA A 58 17.02 -8.82 2.49
N ALA A 59 16.02 -8.54 1.64
CA ALA A 59 16.06 -8.85 0.21
C ALA A 59 17.12 -8.00 -0.51
N LEU A 60 17.12 -6.69 -0.29
CA LEU A 60 18.12 -5.76 -0.85
C LEU A 60 19.54 -6.07 -0.41
N LYS A 61 19.74 -6.63 0.79
CA LYS A 61 21.07 -7.11 1.24
C LYS A 61 21.57 -8.29 0.39
N GLN A 62 20.66 -9.16 -0.10
CA GLN A 62 21.02 -10.28 -0.97
C GLN A 62 21.14 -9.86 -2.43
N ASN A 63 20.28 -8.93 -2.89
CA ASN A 63 20.30 -8.38 -4.22
C ASN A 63 20.17 -6.84 -4.17
N PRO A 64 21.29 -6.10 -4.14
CA PRO A 64 21.26 -4.63 -4.15
C PRO A 64 20.65 -4.01 -5.41
N GLU A 65 20.57 -4.77 -6.52
CA GLU A 65 19.99 -4.33 -7.79
C GLU A 65 18.49 -4.63 -7.90
N LEU A 66 17.88 -5.24 -6.88
CA LEU A 66 16.45 -5.52 -6.84
C LEU A 66 15.64 -4.23 -7.05
N ARG A 67 14.87 -4.19 -8.13
CA ARG A 67 14.00 -3.06 -8.44
C ARG A 67 12.66 -3.23 -7.75
N LEU A 68 12.26 -2.20 -7.01
CA LEU A 68 11.04 -2.22 -6.24
C LEU A 68 9.99 -1.31 -6.87
N TRP A 69 8.76 -1.79 -6.92
CA TRP A 69 7.61 -0.99 -7.26
C TRP A 69 6.53 -1.17 -6.20
N THR A 70 5.60 -0.24 -6.14
CA THR A 70 4.49 -0.29 -5.18
C THR A 70 3.16 -0.14 -5.87
N SER A 71 2.11 -0.67 -5.26
CA SER A 71 0.75 -0.45 -5.70
C SER A 71 -0.20 -0.41 -4.51
N PRO A 72 -1.11 0.58 -4.44
CA PRO A 72 -2.19 0.55 -3.47
C PRO A 72 -3.18 -0.55 -3.87
N TRP A 73 -3.65 -1.31 -2.87
CA TRP A 73 -4.75 -2.26 -3.05
C TRP A 73 -6.10 -1.58 -2.97
N THR A 74 -6.16 -0.53 -2.17
CA THR A 74 -7.32 0.36 -2.06
C THR A 74 -6.86 1.76 -1.63
N PRO A 75 -7.55 2.82 -2.04
CA PRO A 75 -7.43 4.11 -1.37
C PRO A 75 -7.84 4.01 0.10
N PRO A 76 -7.44 4.95 0.96
CA PRO A 76 -8.01 5.08 2.30
C PRO A 76 -9.55 5.03 2.25
N VAL A 77 -10.14 4.27 3.17
CA VAL A 77 -11.60 3.98 3.17
C VAL A 77 -12.45 5.25 3.11
N TRP A 78 -12.02 6.31 3.78
CA TRP A 78 -12.71 7.59 3.80
C TRP A 78 -12.69 8.33 2.44
N MET A 79 -11.79 7.95 1.52
CA MET A 79 -11.75 8.48 0.15
C MET A 79 -12.65 7.69 -0.82
N LYS A 80 -13.23 6.59 -0.38
CA LYS A 80 -14.10 5.74 -1.20
C LYS A 80 -15.56 6.04 -0.96
N ALA A 81 -16.35 6.02 -2.01
CA ALA A 81 -17.81 6.12 -1.93
C ALA A 81 -18.40 4.93 -1.17
N THR A 82 -17.83 3.74 -1.33
CA THR A 82 -18.23 2.51 -0.62
C THR A 82 -18.00 2.57 0.89
N ARG A 83 -17.16 3.48 1.38
CA ARG A 83 -16.75 3.56 2.79
C ARG A 83 -16.27 2.24 3.38
N HIS A 84 -15.77 1.35 2.52
CA HIS A 84 -15.32 0.02 2.88
C HIS A 84 -13.98 -0.29 2.21
N TYR A 85 -13.16 -1.16 2.84
CA TYR A 85 -11.89 -1.58 2.27
C TYR A 85 -12.10 -2.35 0.96
N ALA A 86 -12.97 -3.36 0.96
CA ALA A 86 -13.37 -4.07 -0.25
C ALA A 86 -14.21 -3.18 -1.17
N THR A 87 -14.34 -3.60 -2.42
CA THR A 87 -15.08 -2.86 -3.45
C THR A 87 -16.34 -3.60 -3.88
N ALA A 88 -16.39 -4.90 -3.62
CA ALA A 88 -17.51 -5.77 -3.94
C ALA A 88 -17.67 -6.86 -2.85
N PRO A 89 -18.86 -7.46 -2.72
CA PRO A 89 -19.08 -8.62 -1.87
C PRO A 89 -18.14 -9.78 -2.23
N GLY A 90 -17.71 -10.53 -1.21
CA GLY A 90 -16.90 -11.73 -1.37
C GLY A 90 -17.01 -12.63 -0.14
N ASP A 91 -16.70 -13.91 -0.30
CA ASP A 91 -16.87 -14.93 0.75
C ASP A 91 -16.02 -14.69 2.01
N HIS A 92 -15.01 -13.82 1.89
CA HIS A 92 -14.02 -13.56 2.94
C HIS A 92 -13.94 -12.09 3.35
N ASN A 93 -14.96 -11.29 3.00
CA ASN A 93 -15.04 -9.90 3.45
C ASN A 93 -16.42 -9.61 4.06
N ASP A 94 -16.49 -8.51 4.79
CA ASP A 94 -17.68 -8.04 5.49
C ASP A 94 -18.43 -6.94 4.70
N PHE A 95 -18.25 -6.89 3.38
CA PHE A 95 -18.96 -5.97 2.49
C PHE A 95 -20.46 -6.29 2.48
N THR A 96 -21.28 -5.30 2.75
CA THR A 96 -22.74 -5.42 2.80
C THR A 96 -23.40 -4.59 1.69
N LYS A 97 -24.72 -4.78 1.50
CA LYS A 97 -25.49 -3.97 0.57
C LYS A 97 -25.44 -2.46 0.86
N GLU A 98 -25.24 -2.08 2.11
CA GLU A 98 -25.09 -0.68 2.53
C GLU A 98 -23.78 -0.04 1.99
N ASN A 99 -22.80 -0.86 1.66
CA ASN A 99 -21.55 -0.42 1.05
C ASN A 99 -21.63 -0.30 -0.47
N GLU A 100 -22.67 -0.86 -1.10
CA GLU A 100 -22.80 -0.83 -2.56
C GLU A 100 -23.07 0.61 -3.05
N VAL A 101 -22.34 0.98 -4.10
CA VAL A 101 -22.50 2.27 -4.80
C VAL A 101 -22.39 2.03 -6.30
N GLU A 102 -23.13 2.81 -7.08
CA GLU A 102 -22.98 2.83 -8.52
C GLU A 102 -21.82 3.74 -8.94
N GLY A 103 -21.10 3.36 -9.96
CA GLY A 103 -20.03 4.16 -10.56
C GLY A 103 -18.67 4.04 -9.87
N ASP A 104 -17.92 5.14 -9.84
CA ASP A 104 -16.57 5.18 -9.33
C ASP A 104 -16.51 5.01 -7.81
N HIS A 105 -15.68 4.09 -7.37
CA HIS A 105 -15.50 3.84 -5.93
C HIS A 105 -14.62 4.89 -5.24
N LEU A 106 -13.61 5.45 -5.94
CA LEU A 106 -12.86 6.62 -5.46
C LEU A 106 -13.69 7.87 -5.69
N ILE A 107 -13.85 8.71 -4.67
CA ILE A 107 -14.60 9.98 -4.77
C ILE A 107 -13.85 10.90 -5.75
N GLN A 108 -14.54 11.28 -6.86
CA GLN A 108 -13.96 12.04 -7.99
C GLN A 108 -13.95 13.56 -7.77
N GLN A 109 -13.88 14.01 -6.53
CA GLN A 109 -13.76 15.44 -6.20
C GLN A 109 -12.27 15.84 -6.20
N PRO A 110 -11.92 17.05 -6.66
CA PRO A 110 -10.52 17.47 -6.81
C PRO A 110 -9.67 17.36 -5.55
N GLU A 111 -10.25 17.65 -4.37
CA GLU A 111 -9.55 17.53 -3.09
C GLU A 111 -9.22 16.08 -2.73
N TYR A 112 -10.10 15.11 -3.04
CA TYR A 112 -9.84 13.68 -2.83
C TYR A 112 -8.76 13.16 -3.78
N LEU A 113 -8.82 13.54 -5.06
CA LEU A 113 -7.80 13.15 -6.05
C LEU A 113 -6.43 13.69 -5.67
N LYS A 114 -6.37 14.96 -5.26
CA LYS A 114 -5.14 15.59 -4.77
C LYS A 114 -4.59 14.91 -3.52
N ALA A 115 -5.47 14.60 -2.56
CA ALA A 115 -5.10 13.93 -1.34
C ALA A 115 -4.61 12.50 -1.61
N TYR A 116 -5.22 11.79 -2.56
CA TYR A 116 -4.76 10.45 -2.95
C TYR A 116 -3.40 10.47 -3.64
N ALA A 117 -3.14 11.46 -4.50
CA ALA A 117 -1.80 11.66 -5.07
C ALA A 117 -0.76 11.97 -3.98
N LEU A 118 -1.12 12.81 -3.00
CA LEU A 118 -0.25 13.10 -1.85
C LEU A 118 0.01 11.86 -0.99
N TYR A 119 -1.01 11.02 -0.77
CA TYR A 119 -0.89 9.75 -0.05
C TYR A 119 0.17 8.85 -0.69
N GLN A 120 0.11 8.68 -2.01
CA GLN A 120 1.08 7.88 -2.75
C GLN A 120 2.50 8.47 -2.68
N SER A 121 2.63 9.78 -2.84
CA SER A 121 3.92 10.48 -2.73
C SER A 121 4.55 10.30 -1.35
N LYS A 122 3.75 10.45 -0.28
CA LYS A 122 4.22 10.25 1.10
C LYS A 122 4.68 8.82 1.36
N PHE A 123 4.03 7.82 0.75
CA PHE A 123 4.48 6.43 0.87
C PHE A 123 5.89 6.26 0.29
N VAL A 124 6.12 6.72 -0.93
CA VAL A 124 7.44 6.65 -1.57
C VAL A 124 8.50 7.40 -0.77
N GLU A 125 8.17 8.60 -0.25
CA GLU A 125 9.06 9.38 0.60
C GLU A 125 9.37 8.69 1.93
N ALA A 126 8.38 8.07 2.57
CA ALA A 126 8.54 7.36 3.82
C ALA A 126 9.46 6.15 3.66
N TYR A 127 9.29 5.36 2.60
CA TYR A 127 10.17 4.24 2.28
C TYR A 127 11.59 4.70 1.93
N ARG A 128 11.74 5.82 1.23
CA ARG A 128 13.05 6.42 0.95
C ARG A 128 13.79 6.80 2.23
N LYS A 129 13.09 7.34 3.23
CA LYS A 129 13.67 7.65 4.56
C LYS A 129 14.14 6.38 5.29
N GLU A 130 13.52 5.24 5.01
CA GLU A 130 13.96 3.93 5.50
C GLU A 130 15.12 3.32 4.68
N GLY A 131 15.62 4.03 3.68
CA GLY A 131 16.69 3.56 2.79
C GLY A 131 16.22 2.61 1.69
N ILE A 132 14.93 2.58 1.40
CA ILE A 132 14.32 1.75 0.36
C ILE A 132 13.86 2.64 -0.80
N ASN A 133 14.45 2.44 -1.97
CA ASN A 133 14.08 3.19 -3.17
C ASN A 133 12.99 2.45 -3.97
N ILE A 134 11.85 3.09 -4.15
CA ILE A 134 10.73 2.62 -4.98
C ILE A 134 10.87 3.28 -6.35
N SER A 135 10.98 2.49 -7.41
CA SER A 135 11.25 2.96 -8.77
C SER A 135 10.01 3.23 -9.58
N LEU A 136 8.90 2.56 -9.26
CA LEU A 136 7.62 2.65 -9.99
C LEU A 136 6.44 2.63 -9.01
N LEU A 137 5.36 3.30 -9.39
CA LEU A 137 4.09 3.36 -8.69
C LEU A 137 2.97 2.98 -9.65
#